data_0907a202dcd4947506839e0d723eb800
#
_entry.id   0907a202dcd4947506839e0d723eb800
#
_cell.length_a   1.000
_cell.length_b   1.000
_cell.length_c   1.000
_cell.angle_alpha   90.00
_cell.angle_beta   90.00
_cell.angle_gamma   90.00
#
_symmetry.space_group_name_H-M   'P 1'
#
loop_
_entity.id
_entity.type
_entity.pdbx_description
1 polymer ?
#
loop_
_entity_poly.entity_id
_entity_poly.type
_entity_poly.pdbx_seq_one_letter_code
_entity_poly.pdbx_strand_id
1 'polypeptide(L)'
;MAPARAGFCPLLLLLLLRLWVAEDPVSARPGNMTPAQWFETQHVQPRPQGCNTAIPKINKFSKHFKDLNTFLHESIYCVVTTCQTPNIACKNGHKNCHQSQKPITLTTCELVSGRCPDCRYKEKQLDAFFIVACDLPQQKDDLRYQLVLCFWITLSKAKCSPHPKLCRLPTLRLPSLP
;
A
#
# COMPACT_ATOMS: atom_id res chain seq x y z
N MET A 1 -6.96 -62.74 -8.71
CA MET A 1 -6.84 -61.62 -7.77
C MET A 1 -6.75 -60.33 -8.58
N ALA A 2 -7.78 -59.52 -8.56
CA ALA A 2 -7.85 -58.28 -9.33
C ALA A 2 -7.37 -57.11 -8.42
N PRO A 3 -6.55 -56.18 -8.90
CA PRO A 3 -6.12 -55.05 -8.09
C PRO A 3 -7.25 -54.02 -7.95
N ALA A 4 -7.50 -53.63 -6.70
CA ALA A 4 -8.45 -52.59 -6.38
C ALA A 4 -7.94 -51.24 -6.95
N ARG A 5 -8.69 -50.67 -7.92
CA ARG A 5 -8.45 -49.29 -8.38
C ARG A 5 -8.93 -48.34 -7.29
N ALA A 6 -7.96 -47.68 -6.65
CA ALA A 6 -8.25 -46.55 -5.76
C ALA A 6 -8.80 -45.39 -6.61
N GLY A 7 -10.14 -45.24 -6.60
CA GLY A 7 -10.82 -44.11 -7.21
C GLY A 7 -10.51 -42.84 -6.42
N PHE A 8 -9.61 -42.01 -6.94
CA PHE A 8 -9.41 -40.67 -6.40
C PHE A 8 -10.71 -39.86 -6.55
N CYS A 9 -11.31 -39.49 -5.45
CA CYS A 9 -12.53 -38.71 -5.44
C CYS A 9 -12.22 -37.28 -5.97
N PRO A 10 -12.71 -36.88 -7.14
CA PRO A 10 -12.43 -35.58 -7.72
C PRO A 10 -12.88 -34.42 -6.84
N LEU A 11 -13.87 -34.63 -5.97
CA LEU A 11 -14.32 -33.67 -4.96
C LEU A 11 -13.26 -33.38 -3.90
N LEU A 12 -12.46 -34.37 -3.49
CA LEU A 12 -11.40 -34.19 -2.53
C LEU A 12 -10.27 -33.35 -3.13
N LEU A 13 -9.97 -33.55 -4.42
CA LEU A 13 -8.97 -32.76 -5.15
C LEU A 13 -9.41 -31.30 -5.29
N LEU A 14 -10.70 -31.05 -5.57
CA LEU A 14 -11.26 -29.70 -5.64
C LEU A 14 -11.32 -29.01 -4.27
N LEU A 15 -11.53 -29.74 -3.18
CA LEU A 15 -11.45 -29.21 -1.82
C LEU A 15 -10.01 -28.87 -1.43
N LEU A 16 -9.04 -29.70 -1.80
CA LEU A 16 -7.63 -29.44 -1.54
C LEU A 16 -7.10 -28.27 -2.39
N LEU A 17 -7.57 -28.09 -3.63
CA LEU A 17 -7.23 -26.93 -4.46
C LEU A 17 -7.80 -25.62 -3.93
N ARG A 18 -8.92 -25.63 -3.20
CA ARG A 18 -9.45 -24.43 -2.54
C ARG A 18 -8.69 -24.04 -1.27
N LEU A 19 -7.97 -24.97 -0.65
CA LEU A 19 -7.11 -24.69 0.50
C LEU A 19 -5.76 -24.07 0.12
N TRP A 20 -5.41 -24.01 -1.18
CA TRP A 20 -4.17 -23.42 -1.70
C TRP A 20 -4.34 -22.03 -2.29
N VAL A 21 -5.53 -21.44 -2.25
CA VAL A 21 -5.64 -20.00 -2.37
C VAL A 21 -5.22 -19.43 -1.00
N ALA A 22 -3.93 -19.36 -0.78
CA ALA A 22 -3.38 -18.47 0.24
C ALA A 22 -3.77 -17.05 -0.23
N GLU A 23 -4.91 -16.56 0.27
CA GLU A 23 -5.14 -15.13 0.33
C GLU A 23 -3.93 -14.60 1.09
N ASP A 24 -3.07 -13.82 0.39
CA ASP A 24 -2.07 -13.02 1.07
C ASP A 24 -2.79 -12.37 2.25
N PRO A 25 -2.28 -12.49 3.49
CA PRO A 25 -2.93 -11.86 4.62
C PRO A 25 -2.89 -10.36 4.36
N VAL A 26 -3.91 -9.88 3.68
CA VAL A 26 -4.17 -8.45 3.54
C VAL A 26 -4.15 -7.95 4.96
N SER A 27 -3.12 -7.17 5.30
CA SER A 27 -2.95 -6.57 6.63
C SER A 27 -4.32 -6.05 7.06
N ALA A 28 -4.94 -6.74 8.01
CA ALA A 28 -6.36 -6.60 8.28
C ALA A 28 -6.67 -5.14 8.61
N ARG A 29 -7.31 -4.47 7.66
CA ARG A 29 -7.72 -3.07 7.83
C ARG A 29 -8.74 -2.99 8.96
N PRO A 30 -8.60 -2.04 9.89
CA PRO A 30 -9.64 -1.77 10.89
C PRO A 30 -10.97 -1.45 10.20
N GLY A 31 -12.06 -2.07 10.66
CA GLY A 31 -13.37 -1.95 10.01
C GLY A 31 -13.96 -0.53 9.98
N ASN A 32 -13.43 0.39 10.78
CA ASN A 32 -13.82 1.80 10.84
C ASN A 32 -13.03 2.71 9.88
N MET A 33 -11.99 2.20 9.21
CA MET A 33 -11.16 2.96 8.26
C MET A 33 -11.49 2.59 6.82
N THR A 34 -11.45 3.57 5.91
CA THR A 34 -11.45 3.30 4.47
C THR A 34 -10.10 2.76 4.01
N PRO A 35 -9.98 2.16 2.80
CA PRO A 35 -8.69 1.79 2.25
C PRO A 35 -7.69 2.95 2.20
N ALA A 36 -8.15 4.16 1.83
CA ALA A 36 -7.30 5.35 1.75
C ALA A 36 -6.80 5.79 3.12
N GLN A 37 -7.66 5.84 4.12
CA GLN A 37 -7.28 6.16 5.50
C GLN A 37 -6.29 5.14 6.07
N TRP A 38 -6.48 3.87 5.72
CA TRP A 38 -5.57 2.82 6.14
C TRP A 38 -4.22 2.90 5.42
N PHE A 39 -4.22 3.23 4.13
CA PHE A 39 -2.98 3.52 3.39
C PHE A 39 -2.21 4.66 4.04
N GLU A 40 -2.87 5.78 4.31
CA GLU A 40 -2.25 6.94 4.96
C GLU A 40 -1.63 6.55 6.30
N THR A 41 -2.38 5.85 7.15
CA THR A 41 -1.92 5.40 8.46
C THR A 41 -0.68 4.51 8.38
N GLN A 42 -0.61 3.64 7.37
CA GLN A 42 0.47 2.68 7.23
C GLN A 42 1.72 3.24 6.57
N HIS A 43 1.57 4.18 5.64
CA HIS A 43 2.61 4.50 4.70
C HIS A 43 3.00 5.97 4.63
N VAL A 44 2.13 6.90 5.04
CA VAL A 44 2.43 8.32 4.93
C VAL A 44 3.03 8.84 6.23
N GLN A 45 4.27 9.33 6.16
CA GLN A 45 5.02 9.77 7.32
C GLN A 45 5.86 11.00 6.95
N PRO A 46 5.26 12.20 6.87
CA PRO A 46 5.97 13.43 6.47
C PRO A 46 7.18 13.74 7.34
N ARG A 47 7.11 13.38 8.62
CA ARG A 47 8.23 13.48 9.56
C ARG A 47 8.75 12.08 9.86
N PRO A 48 9.95 11.73 9.38
CA PRO A 48 10.54 10.41 9.61
C PRO A 48 10.59 10.03 11.09
N GLN A 49 10.13 8.83 11.39
CA GLN A 49 10.30 8.16 12.68
C GLN A 49 10.97 6.84 12.41
N GLY A 50 11.86 6.38 13.28
CA GLY A 50 12.52 5.09 13.12
C GLY A 50 11.52 3.93 13.06
N CYS A 51 11.85 2.90 12.29
CA CYS A 51 11.01 1.73 12.05
C CYS A 51 10.54 1.07 13.36
N ASN A 52 11.43 0.96 14.35
CA ASN A 52 11.12 0.37 15.65
C ASN A 52 10.12 1.21 16.49
N THR A 53 9.93 2.47 16.15
CA THR A 53 8.94 3.36 16.77
C THR A 53 7.62 3.38 16.00
N ALA A 54 7.69 3.40 14.68
CA ALA A 54 6.54 3.60 13.81
C ALA A 54 5.71 2.31 13.62
N ILE A 55 6.36 1.17 13.33
CA ILE A 55 5.66 -0.08 13.01
C ILE A 55 4.86 -0.64 14.18
N PRO A 56 5.30 -0.60 15.44
CA PRO A 56 4.48 -1.05 16.57
C PRO A 56 3.14 -0.31 16.66
N LYS A 57 3.08 0.97 16.26
CA LYS A 57 1.83 1.74 16.23
C LYS A 57 0.85 1.18 15.19
N ILE A 58 1.35 0.80 14.00
CA ILE A 58 0.56 0.18 12.94
C ILE A 58 0.07 -1.20 13.37
N ASN A 59 0.96 -2.02 13.95
CA ASN A 59 0.65 -3.38 14.40
C ASN A 59 -0.47 -3.42 15.45
N LYS A 60 -0.59 -2.38 16.30
CA LYS A 60 -1.71 -2.25 17.24
C LYS A 60 -3.08 -2.18 16.55
N PHE A 61 -3.15 -1.56 15.37
CA PHE A 61 -4.39 -1.47 14.60
C PHE A 61 -4.70 -2.74 13.82
N SER A 62 -3.69 -3.34 13.19
CA SER A 62 -3.87 -4.49 12.30
C SER A 62 -3.98 -5.82 13.03
N LYS A 63 -3.59 -5.90 14.29
CA LYS A 63 -3.42 -7.16 15.06
C LYS A 63 -2.47 -8.18 14.38
N HIS A 64 -1.81 -7.77 13.32
CA HIS A 64 -0.80 -8.54 12.60
C HIS A 64 0.53 -7.80 12.63
N PHE A 65 1.59 -8.55 12.64
CA PHE A 65 2.94 -8.00 12.63
C PHE A 65 3.40 -7.90 11.19
N LYS A 66 3.80 -6.69 10.79
CA LYS A 66 4.32 -6.48 9.45
C LYS A 66 5.77 -6.92 9.38
N ASP A 67 6.07 -7.83 8.45
CA ASP A 67 7.44 -8.22 8.13
C ASP A 67 8.14 -7.15 7.30
N LEU A 68 7.39 -6.44 6.47
CA LEU A 68 7.88 -5.38 5.60
C LEU A 68 6.94 -4.18 5.60
N ASN A 69 7.49 -2.98 5.68
CA ASN A 69 6.74 -1.74 5.46
C ASN A 69 7.60 -0.70 4.75
N THR A 70 6.95 0.20 4.02
CA THR A 70 7.60 1.36 3.41
C THR A 70 6.88 2.62 3.87
N PHE A 71 7.64 3.59 4.38
CA PHE A 71 7.14 4.91 4.74
C PHE A 71 7.55 5.92 3.67
N LEU A 72 6.60 6.74 3.22
CA LEU A 72 6.77 7.84 2.28
C LEU A 72 6.90 9.14 3.08
N HIS A 73 8.01 9.85 2.91
CA HIS A 73 8.29 11.10 3.65
C HIS A 73 7.79 12.32 2.88
N GLU A 74 6.52 12.29 2.54
CA GLU A 74 5.79 13.37 1.89
C GLU A 74 4.41 13.54 2.52
N SER A 75 3.79 14.71 2.29
CA SER A 75 2.41 14.92 2.72
C SER A 75 1.45 14.04 1.94
N ILE A 76 0.32 13.66 2.56
CA ILE A 76 -0.73 12.89 1.87
C ILE A 76 -1.19 13.60 0.59
N TYR A 77 -1.25 14.94 0.58
CA TYR A 77 -1.63 15.72 -0.60
C TYR A 77 -0.68 15.49 -1.79
N CYS A 78 0.62 15.41 -1.54
CA CYS A 78 1.61 15.11 -2.57
C CYS A 78 1.54 13.65 -3.03
N VAL A 79 1.32 12.72 -2.10
CA VAL A 79 1.25 11.29 -2.43
C VAL A 79 0.00 11.01 -3.28
N VAL A 80 -1.15 11.60 -2.97
CA VAL A 80 -2.40 11.38 -3.70
C VAL A 80 -2.37 11.96 -5.13
N THR A 81 -1.53 12.98 -5.40
CA THR A 81 -1.36 13.47 -6.80
C THR A 81 -0.78 12.41 -7.73
N THR A 82 -0.17 11.36 -7.20
CA THR A 82 0.28 10.22 -8.00
C THR A 82 -0.88 9.53 -8.73
N CYS A 83 -2.09 9.54 -8.15
CA CYS A 83 -3.29 8.99 -8.79
C CYS A 83 -3.73 9.76 -10.06
N GLN A 84 -3.15 10.93 -10.32
CA GLN A 84 -3.41 11.72 -11.53
C GLN A 84 -2.45 11.39 -12.68
N THR A 85 -1.45 10.53 -12.45
CA THR A 85 -0.56 10.08 -13.51
C THR A 85 -1.23 9.00 -14.37
N PRO A 86 -0.73 8.69 -15.58
CA PRO A 86 -1.29 7.62 -16.38
C PRO A 86 -1.31 6.28 -15.67
N ASN A 87 -2.38 5.50 -15.89
CA ASN A 87 -2.53 4.16 -15.36
C ASN A 87 -1.46 3.22 -15.92
N ILE A 88 -0.92 2.38 -15.06
CA ILE A 88 -0.03 1.28 -15.43
C ILE A 88 -0.57 -0.03 -14.86
N ALA A 89 -0.08 -1.15 -15.40
CA ALA A 89 -0.43 -2.46 -14.87
C ALA A 89 0.20 -2.66 -13.48
N CYS A 90 -0.61 -3.10 -12.53
CA CYS A 90 -0.14 -3.54 -11.22
C CYS A 90 0.48 -4.95 -11.31
N LYS A 91 1.28 -5.32 -10.32
CA LYS A 91 1.86 -6.68 -10.22
C LYS A 91 0.81 -7.79 -10.17
N ASN A 92 -0.37 -7.51 -9.65
CA ASN A 92 -1.50 -8.44 -9.56
C ASN A 92 -2.39 -8.45 -10.82
N GLY A 93 -1.98 -7.75 -11.90
CA GLY A 93 -2.71 -7.68 -13.17
C GLY A 93 -3.81 -6.61 -13.24
N HIS A 94 -4.17 -5.95 -12.14
CA HIS A 94 -5.08 -4.80 -12.19
C HIS A 94 -4.44 -3.63 -12.97
N LYS A 95 -5.27 -2.73 -13.50
CA LYS A 95 -4.83 -1.59 -14.32
C LYS A 95 -5.10 -0.23 -13.64
N ASN A 96 -5.06 -0.21 -12.32
CA ASN A 96 -5.29 0.97 -11.49
C ASN A 96 -4.05 1.42 -10.72
N CYS A 97 -2.87 1.00 -11.15
CA CYS A 97 -1.62 1.46 -10.57
C CYS A 97 -1.13 2.74 -11.23
N HIS A 98 -0.45 3.55 -10.46
CA HIS A 98 0.11 4.83 -10.86
C HIS A 98 1.53 4.97 -10.29
N GLN A 99 2.43 5.54 -11.08
CA GLN A 99 3.80 5.79 -10.64
C GLN A 99 4.00 7.26 -10.31
N SER A 100 4.75 7.55 -9.23
CA SER A 100 5.11 8.91 -8.88
C SER A 100 5.90 9.59 -10.02
N GLN A 101 5.68 10.89 -10.20
CA GLN A 101 6.37 11.67 -11.26
C GLN A 101 7.82 11.98 -10.91
N LYS A 102 8.17 11.97 -9.63
CA LYS A 102 9.51 12.22 -9.11
C LYS A 102 9.85 11.20 -8.02
N PRO A 103 11.13 10.92 -7.81
CA PRO A 103 11.54 10.18 -6.62
C PRO A 103 11.24 11.02 -5.37
N ILE A 104 10.93 10.35 -4.28
CA ILE A 104 10.79 10.94 -2.96
C ILE A 104 11.65 10.18 -1.96
N THR A 105 11.99 10.85 -0.88
CA THR A 105 12.64 10.17 0.24
C THR A 105 11.64 9.23 0.90
N LEU A 106 12.07 8.00 1.12
CA LEU A 106 11.27 6.97 1.79
C LEU A 106 12.16 6.09 2.68
N THR A 107 11.53 5.41 3.64
CA THR A 107 12.19 4.43 4.49
C THR A 107 11.54 3.07 4.34
N THR A 108 12.33 2.06 4.00
CA THR A 108 11.92 0.66 4.04
C THR A 108 12.29 0.06 5.39
N CYS A 109 11.35 -0.68 5.98
CA CYS A 109 11.49 -1.37 7.25
C CYS A 109 11.31 -2.86 7.03
N GLU A 110 12.29 -3.66 7.43
CA GLU A 110 12.29 -5.11 7.30
C GLU A 110 12.46 -5.75 8.69
N LEU A 111 11.56 -6.66 9.05
CA LEU A 111 11.65 -7.39 10.31
C LEU A 111 12.88 -8.31 10.27
N VAL A 112 13.79 -8.14 11.23
CA VAL A 112 15.04 -8.92 11.27
C VAL A 112 15.07 -9.87 12.46
N SER A 113 14.36 -9.57 13.55
CA SER A 113 14.32 -10.43 14.75
C SER A 113 13.19 -10.07 15.70
N GLY A 114 12.93 -10.98 16.64
CA GLY A 114 11.97 -10.80 17.72
C GLY A 114 10.55 -11.22 17.35
N ARG A 115 9.72 -11.35 18.39
CA ARG A 115 8.27 -11.48 18.30
C ARG A 115 7.66 -10.23 18.90
N CYS A 116 6.68 -9.62 18.23
CA CYS A 116 6.08 -8.42 18.77
C CYS A 116 5.38 -8.68 20.12
N PRO A 117 5.52 -7.81 21.13
CA PRO A 117 5.94 -6.39 20.96
C PRO A 117 7.44 -6.13 20.77
N ASP A 118 8.32 -7.10 20.99
CA ASP A 118 9.78 -6.94 20.94
C ASP A 118 10.38 -7.13 19.54
N CYS A 119 9.63 -6.77 18.50
CA CYS A 119 10.08 -6.82 17.11
C CYS A 119 11.18 -5.80 16.84
N ARG A 120 12.23 -6.24 16.12
CA ARG A 120 13.31 -5.37 15.65
C ARG A 120 13.31 -5.30 14.14
N TYR A 121 13.35 -4.07 13.63
CA TYR A 121 13.35 -3.76 12.22
C TYR A 121 14.67 -3.15 11.79
N LYS A 122 15.19 -3.64 10.66
CA LYS A 122 16.23 -2.97 9.91
C LYS A 122 15.58 -1.90 9.06
N GLU A 123 16.15 -0.68 9.07
CA GLU A 123 15.68 0.41 8.23
C GLU A 123 16.69 0.76 7.16
N LYS A 124 16.17 1.17 6.01
CA LYS A 124 16.95 1.71 4.90
C LYS A 124 16.21 2.91 4.32
N GLN A 125 16.83 4.08 4.39
CA GLN A 125 16.34 5.29 3.74
C GLN A 125 16.92 5.40 2.33
N LEU A 126 16.11 5.82 1.37
CA LEU A 126 16.54 6.03 -0.01
C LEU A 126 15.55 6.96 -0.73
N ASP A 127 16.02 7.56 -1.84
CA ASP A 127 15.17 8.29 -2.77
C ASP A 127 14.78 7.34 -3.91
N ALA A 128 13.48 7.15 -4.12
CA ALA A 128 12.98 6.26 -5.16
C ALA A 128 11.62 6.71 -5.70
N PHE A 129 11.32 6.28 -6.92
CA PHE A 129 9.95 6.31 -7.44
C PHE A 129 9.14 5.22 -6.74
N PHE A 130 7.86 5.50 -6.53
CA PHE A 130 6.94 4.53 -5.96
C PHE A 130 5.72 4.33 -6.87
N ILE A 131 5.12 3.17 -6.78
CA ILE A 131 3.90 2.79 -7.49
C ILE A 131 2.84 2.49 -6.44
N VAL A 132 1.65 3.04 -6.63
CA VAL A 132 0.49 2.84 -5.77
C VAL A 132 -0.73 2.49 -6.60
N ALA A 133 -1.67 1.74 -6.04
CA ALA A 133 -2.97 1.53 -6.63
C ALA A 133 -3.93 2.63 -6.14
N CYS A 134 -4.75 3.14 -7.04
CA CYS A 134 -5.76 4.16 -6.76
C CYS A 134 -7.15 3.66 -7.12
N ASP A 135 -8.15 4.13 -6.36
CA ASP A 135 -9.54 3.75 -6.56
C ASP A 135 -10.47 4.95 -6.29
N LEU A 136 -11.74 4.79 -6.57
CA LEU A 136 -12.73 5.82 -6.26
C LEU A 136 -12.83 6.04 -4.75
N PRO A 137 -12.99 7.30 -4.29
CA PRO A 137 -13.13 7.60 -2.88
C PRO A 137 -14.43 6.99 -2.32
N GLN A 138 -14.35 6.49 -1.10
CA GLN A 138 -15.52 6.06 -0.33
C GLN A 138 -16.13 7.25 0.42
N GLN A 139 -17.33 7.10 0.94
CA GLN A 139 -18.08 8.17 1.60
C GLN A 139 -17.31 8.90 2.74
N LYS A 140 -16.38 8.19 3.40
CA LYS A 140 -15.56 8.76 4.50
C LYS A 140 -14.21 9.30 4.04
N ASP A 141 -13.91 9.22 2.75
CA ASP A 141 -12.69 9.76 2.17
C ASP A 141 -12.86 11.24 1.81
N ASP A 142 -11.76 11.88 1.47
CA ASP A 142 -11.78 13.24 0.96
C ASP A 142 -12.32 13.26 -0.48
N LEU A 143 -13.59 13.61 -0.63
CA LEU A 143 -14.29 13.65 -1.90
C LEU A 143 -13.79 14.74 -2.87
N ARG A 144 -12.83 15.58 -2.47
CA ARG A 144 -12.16 16.53 -3.37
C ARG A 144 -11.25 15.84 -4.38
N TYR A 145 -10.84 14.59 -4.09
CA TYR A 145 -10.04 13.78 -4.99
C TYR A 145 -10.92 12.85 -5.81
N GLN A 146 -10.64 12.77 -7.13
CA GLN A 146 -11.33 11.84 -8.03
C GLN A 146 -10.91 10.39 -7.78
N LEU A 147 -9.66 10.18 -7.39
CA LEU A 147 -9.10 8.89 -7.01
C LEU A 147 -8.32 9.06 -5.72
N VAL A 148 -8.33 8.03 -4.89
CA VAL A 148 -7.60 7.95 -3.62
C VAL A 148 -6.73 6.70 -3.58
N LEU A 149 -5.69 6.74 -2.75
CA LEU A 149 -4.75 5.64 -2.57
C LEU A 149 -5.44 4.48 -1.86
N CYS A 150 -5.34 3.26 -2.39
CA CYS A 150 -6.00 2.12 -1.78
C CYS A 150 -5.08 0.95 -1.43
N PHE A 151 -4.06 0.67 -2.25
CA PHE A 151 -3.17 -0.47 -2.02
C PHE A 151 -1.79 -0.29 -2.66
N TRP A 152 -0.82 -1.05 -2.16
CA TRP A 152 0.50 -1.32 -2.70
C TRP A 152 1.44 -0.13 -2.84
N ILE A 153 2.55 -0.22 -2.12
CA ILE A 153 3.76 0.52 -2.46
C ILE A 153 4.77 -0.46 -3.06
N THR A 154 5.11 -0.26 -4.31
CA THR A 154 6.23 -0.92 -4.95
C THR A 154 7.24 0.14 -5.34
N LEU A 155 8.52 -0.11 -5.03
CA LEU A 155 9.60 0.76 -5.48
C LEU A 155 9.90 0.49 -6.95
N SER A 156 10.04 1.56 -7.72
CA SER A 156 10.39 1.49 -9.13
C SER A 156 11.81 2.02 -9.36
N LYS A 157 12.57 1.31 -10.20
CA LYS A 157 13.86 1.76 -10.72
C LYS A 157 13.71 2.59 -12.00
N ALA A 158 12.50 3.02 -12.37
CA ALA A 158 12.25 3.67 -13.64
C ALA A 158 13.04 4.97 -13.79
N LYS A 159 13.61 5.15 -14.98
CA LYS A 159 14.33 6.35 -15.39
C LYS A 159 13.37 7.54 -15.42
N CYS A 160 13.80 8.68 -14.87
CA CYS A 160 13.10 9.94 -14.93
C CYS A 160 12.72 10.35 -16.36
N SER A 161 11.47 10.78 -16.54
CA SER A 161 11.15 11.78 -17.54
C SER A 161 11.28 13.18 -16.90
N PRO A 162 11.99 14.14 -17.48
CA PRO A 162 12.32 15.39 -16.85
C PRO A 162 11.19 16.43 -16.99
N HIS A 163 10.17 16.37 -16.12
CA HIS A 163 9.30 17.52 -15.92
C HIS A 163 8.91 17.68 -14.44
N PRO A 164 9.50 18.67 -13.75
CA PRO A 164 9.16 18.95 -12.36
C PRO A 164 7.83 19.72 -12.30
N LYS A 165 6.73 19.04 -11.99
CA LYS A 165 5.54 19.73 -11.47
C LYS A 165 5.55 19.66 -9.95
N LEU A 166 5.75 20.82 -9.34
CA LEU A 166 5.67 21.03 -7.90
C LEU A 166 4.31 20.53 -7.37
N CYS A 167 4.31 19.79 -6.27
CA CYS A 167 3.09 19.56 -5.49
C CYS A 167 2.58 20.92 -4.99
N ARG A 168 1.66 21.54 -5.72
CA ARG A 168 0.92 22.71 -5.26
C ARG A 168 -0.35 22.23 -4.59
N LEU A 169 -0.60 22.73 -3.39
CA LEU A 169 -1.92 22.66 -2.79
C LEU A 169 -2.95 23.20 -3.79
N PRO A 170 -4.10 22.53 -3.98
CA PRO A 170 -5.19 23.11 -4.73
C PRO A 170 -5.57 24.41 -4.05
N THR A 171 -5.36 25.54 -4.73
CA THR A 171 -5.86 26.84 -4.27
C THR A 171 -7.38 26.74 -4.19
N LEU A 172 -7.91 26.79 -2.99
CA LEU A 172 -9.34 26.98 -2.74
C LEU A 172 -9.74 28.29 -3.45
N ARG A 173 -10.39 28.18 -4.60
CA ARG A 173 -11.17 29.32 -5.11
C ARG A 173 -12.33 29.49 -4.16
N LEU A 174 -12.24 30.49 -3.31
CA LEU A 174 -13.40 31.02 -2.62
C LEU A 174 -14.41 31.45 -3.71
N PRO A 175 -15.66 31.01 -3.65
CA PRO A 175 -16.68 31.58 -4.51
C PRO A 175 -16.80 33.07 -4.16
N SER A 176 -16.63 33.93 -5.16
CA SER A 176 -16.97 35.34 -5.03
C SER A 176 -18.43 35.43 -4.69
N LEU A 177 -18.74 35.93 -3.51
CA LEU A 177 -20.12 36.33 -3.09
C LEU A 177 -20.58 37.47 -4.00
N PRO A 178 -21.86 37.49 -4.36
CA PRO A 178 -22.47 38.51 -5.17
C PRO A 178 -22.50 39.88 -4.50
#